data_327a2011fc4fe52dacec99ec96cd3331
#
_entry.id   327a2011fc4fe52dacec99ec96cd3331
#
_cell.length_a   1.000
_cell.length_b   1.000
_cell.length_c   1.000
_cell.angle_alpha   90.00
_cell.angle_beta   90.00
_cell.angle_gamma   90.00
#
_symmetry.space_group_name_H-M   'P 1'
#
loop_
_entity.id
_entity.type
_entity.pdbx_description
1 polymer ?
#
loop_
_entity_poly.entity_id
_entity_poly.type
_entity_poly.pdbx_seq_one_letter_code
_entity_poly.pdbx_strand_id
1 'polypeptide(L)'
;MRSIKILDCTLRDGGYVNDWNFGLGTIESIISRLEKAGIDIIEIGFLDERRKYDENRSILPDTDSIKPIFKNLDIQGAMILAMIDFGTCGIEKLTEQK
;
A
#
# COMPACT_ATOMS: atom_id res chain seq x y z
N MET A 1 10.88 11.92 -26.23
CA MET A 1 9.99 12.59 -25.27
C MET A 1 10.14 12.00 -23.89
N ARG A 2 10.19 12.83 -22.90
CA ARG A 2 10.31 12.40 -21.51
C ARG A 2 8.96 12.36 -20.83
N SER A 3 8.65 11.25 -20.21
CA SER A 3 7.41 11.12 -19.44
C SER A 3 7.70 11.33 -17.96
N ILE A 4 6.75 11.94 -17.28
CA ILE A 4 6.78 12.15 -15.85
C ILE A 4 5.81 11.17 -15.21
N LYS A 5 6.25 10.50 -14.13
CA LYS A 5 5.39 9.61 -13.37
C LYS A 5 5.14 10.22 -12.01
N ILE A 6 3.91 10.06 -11.53
CA ILE A 6 3.47 10.61 -10.25
C ILE A 6 3.28 9.47 -9.27
N LEU A 7 3.89 9.62 -8.09
CA LEU A 7 3.77 8.68 -7.00
C LEU A 7 2.95 9.31 -5.88
N ASP A 8 1.96 8.58 -5.36
CA ASP A 8 1.20 8.98 -4.19
C ASP A 8 1.60 8.15 -2.98
N CYS A 9 1.80 8.80 -1.85
CA CYS A 9 2.20 8.15 -0.61
C CYS A 9 1.24 8.45 0.55
N THR A 10 -0.01 8.79 0.24
CA THR A 10 -1.00 9.13 1.26
C THR A 10 -1.16 8.04 2.30
N LEU A 11 -1.31 6.79 1.87
CA LEU A 11 -1.53 5.67 2.79
C LEU A 11 -0.28 5.27 3.55
N ARG A 12 0.89 5.65 3.11
CA ARG A 12 2.14 5.40 3.81
C ARG A 12 2.52 6.57 4.70
N ASP A 13 2.79 7.72 4.10
CA ASP A 13 3.27 8.89 4.83
C ASP A 13 2.16 9.53 5.66
N GLY A 14 0.93 9.55 5.14
CA GLY A 14 -0.21 10.09 5.86
C GLY A 14 -0.62 9.29 7.09
N GLY A 15 -0.14 8.06 7.20
CA GLY A 15 -0.50 7.18 8.32
C GLY A 15 0.11 7.55 9.66
N TYR A 16 1.11 8.41 9.68
CA TYR A 16 1.73 8.81 10.93
C TYR A 16 0.77 9.56 11.87
N VAL A 17 -0.26 10.19 11.31
CA VAL A 17 -1.23 10.94 12.13
C VAL A 17 -2.29 10.07 12.80
N ASN A 18 -2.56 8.88 12.26
CA ASN A 18 -3.64 8.02 12.76
C ASN A 18 -3.22 6.57 12.99
N ASP A 19 -1.90 6.34 13.09
CA ASP A 19 -1.33 5.01 13.24
C ASP A 19 -1.78 4.08 12.10
N TRP A 20 -1.88 4.61 10.89
CA TRP A 20 -2.28 3.94 9.64
C TRP A 20 -3.68 3.35 9.70
N ASN A 21 -4.50 3.75 10.65
CA ASN A 21 -5.87 3.26 10.80
C ASN A 21 -6.83 4.12 10.00
N PHE A 22 -6.87 3.88 8.69
CA PHE A 22 -7.78 4.58 7.78
C PHE A 22 -9.14 3.90 7.67
N GLY A 23 -9.20 2.61 7.99
CA GLY A 23 -10.36 1.77 7.71
C GLY A 23 -10.28 1.16 6.32
N LEU A 24 -10.70 -0.09 6.18
CA LEU A 24 -10.59 -0.82 4.91
C LEU A 24 -11.33 -0.10 3.77
N GLY A 25 -12.55 0.36 4.03
CA GLY A 25 -13.33 1.06 3.00
C GLY A 25 -12.66 2.33 2.51
N THR A 26 -12.02 3.09 3.42
CA THR A 26 -11.28 4.29 3.07
C THR A 26 -10.02 3.95 2.28
N ILE A 27 -9.30 2.91 2.69
CA ILE A 27 -8.11 2.45 1.97
C ILE A 27 -8.48 2.09 0.53
N GLU A 28 -9.52 1.27 0.36
CA GLU A 28 -10.00 0.88 -0.97
C GLU A 28 -10.43 2.09 -1.80
N SER A 29 -11.14 3.03 -1.19
CA SER A 29 -11.61 4.23 -1.87
C SER A 29 -10.46 5.11 -2.34
N ILE A 30 -9.45 5.30 -1.51
CA ILE A 30 -8.27 6.09 -1.86
C ILE A 30 -7.54 5.45 -3.05
N ILE A 31 -7.27 4.16 -2.97
CA ILE A 31 -6.57 3.45 -4.05
C ILE A 31 -7.36 3.54 -5.35
N SER A 32 -8.66 3.28 -5.29
CA SER A 32 -9.53 3.31 -6.46
C SER A 32 -9.56 4.70 -7.12
N ARG A 33 -9.64 5.75 -6.32
CA ARG A 33 -9.68 7.12 -6.84
C ARG A 33 -8.35 7.55 -7.44
N LEU A 34 -7.24 7.13 -6.83
CA LEU A 34 -5.91 7.41 -7.38
C LEU A 34 -5.71 6.70 -8.70
N GLU A 35 -6.15 5.45 -8.81
CA GLU A 35 -6.09 4.70 -10.05
C GLU A 35 -6.90 5.40 -11.16
N LYS A 36 -8.11 5.83 -10.84
CA LYS A 36 -8.98 6.53 -11.79
C LYS A 36 -8.44 7.88 -12.20
N ALA A 37 -7.70 8.53 -11.31
CA ALA A 37 -7.09 9.83 -11.59
C ALA A 37 -5.82 9.70 -12.45
N GLY A 38 -5.37 8.49 -12.73
CA GLY A 38 -4.19 8.27 -13.56
C GLY A 38 -2.87 8.38 -12.81
N ILE A 39 -2.88 8.23 -11.48
CA ILE A 39 -1.65 8.19 -10.70
C ILE A 39 -0.86 6.93 -11.06
N ASP A 40 0.42 7.11 -11.34
CA ASP A 40 1.25 6.02 -11.89
C ASP A 40 1.69 5.02 -10.84
N ILE A 41 2.00 5.49 -9.63
CA ILE A 41 2.55 4.66 -8.56
C ILE A 41 1.82 4.99 -7.27
N ILE A 42 1.30 3.96 -6.59
CA ILE A 42 0.57 4.13 -5.34
C ILE A 42 1.29 3.35 -4.24
N GLU A 43 1.78 4.05 -3.22
CA GLU A 43 2.30 3.39 -2.03
C GLU A 43 1.13 3.08 -1.10
N ILE A 44 0.91 1.80 -0.82
CA ILE A 44 -0.24 1.37 -0.04
C ILE A 44 0.00 1.32 1.45
N GLY A 45 1.22 1.55 1.88
CA GLY A 45 1.56 1.58 3.30
C GLY A 45 2.94 1.03 3.60
N PHE A 46 3.11 0.61 4.86
CA PHE A 46 4.36 0.02 5.34
C PHE A 46 4.24 -1.48 5.53
N LEU A 47 5.39 -2.17 5.39
CA LEU A 47 5.53 -3.55 5.85
C LEU A 47 6.33 -3.52 7.15
N ASP A 48 5.74 -4.03 8.22
CA ASP A 48 6.35 -4.11 9.54
C ASP A 48 5.96 -5.44 10.18
N GLU A 49 6.90 -6.39 10.21
CA GLU A 49 6.62 -7.75 10.69
C GLU A 49 6.29 -7.82 12.18
N ARG A 50 6.52 -6.75 12.93
CA ARG A 50 6.16 -6.67 14.34
C ARG A 50 4.68 -6.41 14.57
N ARG A 51 3.97 -5.99 13.52
CA ARG A 51 2.55 -5.67 13.59
C ARG A 51 1.69 -6.89 13.32
N LYS A 52 0.55 -6.97 14.00
CA LYS A 52 -0.47 -7.94 13.68
C LYS A 52 -1.27 -7.45 12.47
N TYR A 53 -1.73 -8.38 11.66
CA TYR A 53 -2.60 -8.03 10.56
C TYR A 53 -3.90 -7.38 11.04
N ASP A 54 -4.22 -6.23 10.47
CA ASP A 54 -5.46 -5.51 10.72
C ASP A 54 -5.89 -4.91 9.37
N GLU A 55 -6.99 -5.39 8.82
CA GLU A 55 -7.45 -4.94 7.50
C GLU A 55 -7.77 -3.45 7.43
N ASN A 56 -7.97 -2.80 8.59
CA ASN A 56 -8.27 -1.38 8.66
C ASN A 56 -7.02 -0.49 8.65
N ARG A 57 -5.83 -1.10 8.67
CA ARG A 57 -4.57 -0.35 8.74
C ARG A 57 -3.74 -0.57 7.50
N SER A 58 -3.07 0.49 7.06
CA SER A 58 -2.13 0.43 5.93
C SER A 58 -0.70 0.15 6.40
N ILE A 59 -0.57 -0.63 7.46
CA ILE A 59 0.70 -1.17 7.94
C ILE A 59 0.51 -2.67 8.14
N LEU A 60 1.31 -3.46 7.47
CA LEU A 60 1.03 -4.87 7.25
C LEU A 60 2.25 -5.73 7.62
N PRO A 61 2.05 -6.95 8.15
CA PRO A 61 3.17 -7.79 8.57
C PRO A 61 3.99 -8.40 7.42
N ASP A 62 3.36 -8.59 6.25
CA ASP A 62 4.00 -9.23 5.11
C ASP A 62 3.31 -8.87 3.81
N THR A 63 3.87 -9.31 2.68
CA THR A 63 3.30 -9.03 1.36
C THR A 63 2.00 -9.78 1.10
N ASP A 64 1.79 -10.94 1.72
CA ASP A 64 0.55 -11.68 1.51
C ASP A 64 -0.65 -10.96 2.11
N SER A 65 -0.42 -10.14 3.14
CA SER A 65 -1.48 -9.33 3.77
C SER A 65 -1.99 -8.22 2.85
N ILE A 66 -1.27 -7.92 1.76
CA ILE A 66 -1.67 -6.92 0.79
C ILE A 66 -2.84 -7.44 -0.08
N LYS A 67 -2.86 -8.73 -0.35
CA LYS A 67 -3.83 -9.32 -1.28
C LYS A 67 -5.29 -9.01 -0.96
N PRO A 68 -5.74 -9.07 0.31
CA PRO A 68 -7.13 -8.78 0.63
C PRO A 68 -7.57 -7.37 0.25
N ILE A 69 -6.65 -6.40 0.24
CA ILE A 69 -6.96 -5.02 -0.12
C ILE A 69 -7.46 -4.95 -1.56
N PHE A 70 -6.87 -5.76 -2.45
CA PHE A 70 -7.18 -5.73 -3.88
C PHE A 70 -8.30 -6.66 -4.31
N LYS A 71 -8.90 -7.39 -3.37
CA LYS A 71 -9.96 -8.33 -3.68
C LYS A 71 -11.13 -7.65 -4.40
N ASN A 72 -11.46 -6.42 -4.01
CA ASN A 72 -12.58 -5.66 -4.55
C ASN A 72 -12.14 -4.50 -5.45
N LEU A 73 -10.86 -4.46 -5.82
CA LEU A 73 -10.29 -3.38 -6.63
C LEU A 73 -9.84 -3.89 -7.99
N ASP A 74 -10.03 -3.04 -8.99
CA ASP A 74 -9.58 -3.32 -10.35
C ASP A 74 -8.47 -2.32 -10.68
N ILE A 75 -7.22 -2.78 -10.57
CA ILE A 75 -6.05 -1.95 -10.83
C ILE A 75 -5.50 -2.30 -12.21
N GLN A 76 -5.51 -1.32 -13.11
CA GLN A 76 -5.12 -1.56 -14.49
C GLN A 76 -3.82 -0.89 -14.92
N GLY A 77 -3.51 0.27 -14.38
CA GLY A 77 -2.36 1.03 -14.84
C GLY A 77 -1.35 1.39 -13.76
N ALA A 78 -1.77 1.42 -12.50
CA ALA A 78 -0.89 1.86 -11.43
C ALA A 78 0.04 0.74 -10.94
N MET A 79 1.28 1.11 -10.62
CA MET A 79 2.21 0.23 -9.93
C MET A 79 1.96 0.36 -8.43
N ILE A 80 1.88 -0.77 -7.75
CA ILE A 80 1.60 -0.80 -6.30
C ILE A 80 2.89 -1.05 -5.55
N LEU A 81 3.18 -0.20 -4.57
CA LEU A 81 4.38 -0.29 -3.73
C LEU A 81 4.03 -0.29 -2.25
N ALA A 82 4.90 -0.89 -1.46
CA ALA A 82 4.88 -0.77 -0.01
C ALA A 82 6.29 -0.41 0.47
N MET A 83 6.37 0.41 1.51
CA MET A 83 7.64 0.86 2.07
C MET A 83 8.14 -0.12 3.13
N ILE A 84 9.43 -0.38 3.13
CA ILE A 84 10.09 -1.15 4.17
C ILE A 84 11.16 -0.27 4.78
N ASP A 85 11.04 0.00 6.08
CA ASP A 85 12.11 0.65 6.82
C ASP A 85 13.14 -0.37 7.27
N PHE A 86 14.37 0.06 7.40
CA PHE A 86 15.43 -0.83 7.89
C PHE A 86 15.04 -1.43 9.24
N GLY A 87 15.05 -2.76 9.32
CA GLY A 87 14.78 -3.47 10.55
C GLY A 87 13.31 -3.74 10.85
N THR A 88 12.38 -3.28 10.00
CA THR A 88 10.95 -3.50 10.26
C THR A 88 10.41 -4.76 9.59
N CYS A 89 11.07 -5.26 8.56
CA CYS A 89 10.59 -6.43 7.84
C CYS A 89 11.78 -7.18 7.22
N GLY A 90 11.87 -8.47 7.49
CA GLY A 90 12.91 -9.31 6.91
C GLY A 90 12.55 -9.73 5.48
N ILE A 91 13.55 -10.11 4.70
CA ILE A 91 13.37 -10.55 3.32
C ILE A 91 12.43 -11.76 3.22
N GLU A 92 12.45 -12.62 4.23
CA GLU A 92 11.60 -13.83 4.27
C GLU A 92 10.10 -13.49 4.33
N LYS A 93 9.73 -12.25 4.65
CA LYS A 93 8.34 -11.80 4.66
C LYS A 93 7.87 -11.28 3.31
N LEU A 94 8.76 -11.25 2.33
CA LEU A 94 8.45 -10.73 1.00
C LEU A 94 8.13 -11.88 0.05
N THR A 95 7.11 -11.67 -0.77
CA THR A 95 6.72 -12.65 -1.79
C THR A 95 7.12 -12.11 -3.15
N GLU A 96 7.71 -12.95 -3.99
CA GLU A 96 8.08 -12.55 -5.33
C GLU A 96 6.85 -12.11 -6.11
N GLN A 97 6.95 -10.96 -6.74
CA GLN A 97 5.89 -10.40 -7.56
C GLN A 97 5.92 -11.04 -8.95
N LYS A 98 4.78 -11.56 -9.38
CA LYS A 98 4.64 -12.20 -10.69
C LYS A 98 3.69 -11.43 -11.58
#